data_010b771e118c8cd99290209d57a9b909
#
_entry.id   010b771e118c8cd99290209d57a9b909
#
_cell.length_a   1.000
_cell.length_b   1.000
_cell.length_c   1.000
_cell.angle_alpha   90.00
_cell.angle_beta   90.00
_cell.angle_gamma   90.00
#
_symmetry.space_group_name_H-M   'P 1'
#
loop_
_entity.id
_entity.type
_entity.pdbx_description
1 polymer ?
#
loop_
_entity_poly.entity_id
_entity_poly.type
_entity_poly.pdbx_seq_one_letter_code
_entity_poly.pdbx_strand_id
1 'polypeptide(L)'
;MIIKPRIKGFVCITSHPSGCLENVRQQAELALHTNLPEGNCPKRVLVLGASTGYGLASRISAAFSCKAQTLGVSFERGPKEEKPASAGYYNIAAFQKLAREHGLVAEDINGDAFSDECKNEVIEKAKQMGGEFDLVIYSLASPRRTDPTDGQTYRACLKPVGMIYKNKTLDTDRKEVKEVTINPATEEEISHTCLLYTSPSPRD
;
A
#
# COMPACT_ATOMS: atom_id res chain seq x y z
N MET A 1 17.97 20.38 -2.09
CA MET A 1 16.59 20.89 -2.31
C MET A 1 15.90 21.00 -0.96
N ILE A 2 15.27 22.11 -0.64
CA ILE A 2 14.44 22.25 0.57
C ILE A 2 13.01 21.93 0.19
N ILE A 3 12.46 20.86 0.73
CA ILE A 3 11.08 20.47 0.51
C ILE A 3 10.19 21.27 1.45
N LYS A 4 9.34 22.13 0.88
CA LYS A 4 8.35 22.87 1.66
C LYS A 4 7.10 22.01 1.87
N PRO A 5 6.58 21.88 3.09
CA PRO A 5 5.36 21.14 3.34
C PRO A 5 4.18 21.80 2.60
N ARG A 6 3.39 20.98 1.94
CA ARG A 6 2.14 21.39 1.30
C ARG A 6 1.00 20.62 1.94
N ILE A 7 0.14 21.35 2.62
CA ILE A 7 -1.00 20.80 3.35
C ILE A 7 -2.27 21.10 2.57
N LYS A 8 -3.17 20.13 2.50
CA LYS A 8 -4.53 20.28 1.98
C LYS A 8 -5.49 19.63 2.97
N GLY A 9 -6.33 20.45 3.61
CA GLY A 9 -7.13 20.02 4.74
C GLY A 9 -6.25 19.55 5.89
N PHE A 10 -6.40 18.32 6.31
CA PHE A 10 -5.58 17.68 7.36
C PHE A 10 -4.51 16.74 6.82
N VAL A 11 -4.27 16.74 5.49
CA VAL A 11 -3.29 15.85 4.85
C VAL A 11 -2.09 16.64 4.36
N CYS A 12 -0.89 16.25 4.80
CA CYS A 12 0.36 16.72 4.19
C CYS A 12 0.63 15.90 2.91
N ILE A 13 0.60 16.57 1.76
CA ILE A 13 0.75 15.94 0.44
C ILE A 13 2.17 15.93 -0.10
N THR A 14 3.13 16.50 0.64
CA THR A 14 4.56 16.42 0.33
C THR A 14 5.25 15.49 1.30
N SER A 15 6.17 14.69 0.77
CA SER A 15 6.95 13.73 1.55
C SER A 15 8.38 14.20 1.69
N HIS A 16 8.96 14.04 2.87
CA HIS A 16 10.34 14.36 3.16
C HIS A 16 11.19 13.09 3.09
N PRO A 17 12.16 12.97 2.16
CA PRO A 17 12.94 11.74 1.98
C PRO A 17 13.64 11.26 3.26
N SER A 18 14.30 12.19 3.99
CA SER A 18 14.98 11.84 5.24
C SER A 18 14.02 11.45 6.36
N GLY A 19 12.82 12.06 6.40
CA GLY A 19 11.78 11.68 7.35
C GLY A 19 11.24 10.26 7.06
N CYS A 20 11.04 9.93 5.79
CA CYS A 20 10.66 8.57 5.39
C CYS A 20 11.75 7.55 5.75
N LEU A 21 13.01 7.86 5.47
CA LEU A 21 14.14 7.00 5.85
C LEU A 21 14.18 6.77 7.36
N GLU A 22 14.08 7.83 8.16
CA GLU A 22 14.12 7.72 9.61
C GLU A 22 12.95 6.91 10.16
N ASN A 23 11.75 7.10 9.64
CA ASN A 23 10.58 6.33 10.04
C ASN A 23 10.75 4.82 9.74
N VAL A 24 11.27 4.46 8.55
CA VAL A 24 11.54 3.06 8.20
C VAL A 24 12.66 2.49 9.06
N ARG A 25 13.71 3.28 9.35
CA ARG A 25 14.81 2.87 10.24
C ARG A 25 14.32 2.52 11.64
N GLN A 26 13.49 3.37 12.24
CA GLN A 26 12.93 3.12 13.57
C GLN A 26 12.07 1.85 13.61
N GLN A 27 11.25 1.62 12.58
CA GLN A 27 10.46 0.39 12.47
C GLN A 27 11.35 -0.85 12.30
N ALA A 28 12.41 -0.75 11.49
CA ALA A 28 13.37 -1.85 11.30
C ALA A 28 14.14 -2.16 12.59
N GLU A 29 14.55 -1.15 13.35
CA GLU A 29 15.17 -1.34 14.66
C GLU A 29 14.25 -2.03 15.65
N LEU A 30 12.98 -1.61 15.72
CA LEU A 30 11.99 -2.28 16.56
C LEU A 30 11.84 -3.76 16.17
N ALA A 31 11.75 -4.03 14.86
CA ALA A 31 11.64 -5.39 14.35
C ALA A 31 12.87 -6.25 14.68
N LEU A 32 14.08 -5.70 14.58
CA LEU A 32 15.33 -6.39 14.94
C LEU A 32 15.39 -6.81 16.42
N HIS A 33 14.79 -6.01 17.30
CA HIS A 33 14.75 -6.29 18.72
C HIS A 33 13.53 -7.12 19.16
N THR A 34 12.64 -7.46 18.22
CA THR A 34 11.48 -8.29 18.51
C THR A 34 11.84 -9.77 18.39
N ASN A 35 11.84 -10.48 19.52
CA ASN A 35 12.05 -11.92 19.54
C ASN A 35 10.75 -12.63 19.18
N LEU A 36 10.73 -13.34 18.08
CA LEU A 36 9.62 -14.21 17.69
C LEU A 36 9.94 -15.66 18.09
N PRO A 37 8.91 -16.47 18.43
CA PRO A 37 9.12 -17.87 18.73
C PRO A 37 9.75 -18.62 17.54
N GLU A 38 10.71 -19.49 17.82
CA GLU A 38 11.33 -20.35 16.81
C GLU A 38 10.27 -21.20 16.09
N GLY A 39 10.43 -21.35 14.78
CA GLY A 39 9.54 -22.15 13.93
C GLY A 39 8.29 -21.42 13.41
N ASN A 40 7.99 -20.21 13.87
CA ASN A 40 6.81 -19.45 13.44
C ASN A 40 7.11 -18.38 12.37
N CYS A 41 8.33 -18.30 11.89
CA CYS A 41 8.74 -17.31 10.92
C CYS A 41 8.57 -17.82 9.48
N PRO A 42 7.92 -17.05 8.60
CA PRO A 42 7.90 -17.33 7.17
C PRO A 42 9.31 -17.18 6.60
N LYS A 43 9.61 -17.91 5.52
CA LYS A 43 10.89 -17.84 4.81
C LYS A 43 10.84 -16.91 3.61
N ARG A 44 9.72 -16.92 2.89
CA ARG A 44 9.47 -16.11 1.69
C ARG A 44 8.11 -15.46 1.77
N VAL A 45 8.07 -14.14 1.67
CA VAL A 45 6.86 -13.34 1.88
C VAL A 45 6.60 -12.44 0.68
N LEU A 46 5.40 -12.54 0.12
CA LEU A 46 4.88 -11.59 -0.85
C LEU A 46 4.00 -10.56 -0.13
N VAL A 47 4.24 -9.28 -0.36
CA VAL A 47 3.43 -8.19 0.18
C VAL A 47 2.87 -7.35 -0.96
N LEU A 48 1.56 -7.43 -1.17
CA LEU A 48 0.83 -6.58 -2.09
C LEU A 48 0.39 -5.31 -1.36
N GLY A 49 0.87 -4.13 -1.81
CA GLY A 49 0.70 -2.87 -1.11
C GLY A 49 1.81 -2.59 -0.09
N ALA A 50 3.08 -2.81 -0.49
CA ALA A 50 4.25 -2.86 0.39
C ALA A 50 4.87 -1.50 0.75
N SER A 51 4.34 -0.37 0.26
CA SER A 51 5.02 0.93 0.31
C SER A 51 4.72 1.77 1.54
N THR A 52 3.56 1.56 2.17
CA THR A 52 3.09 2.36 3.32
C THR A 52 2.22 1.52 4.26
N GLY A 53 1.90 2.09 5.42
CA GLY A 53 0.92 1.54 6.35
C GLY A 53 1.20 0.11 6.79
N TYR A 54 0.16 -0.69 6.87
CA TYR A 54 0.25 -2.08 7.36
C TYR A 54 1.09 -2.97 6.45
N GLY A 55 1.04 -2.78 5.13
CA GLY A 55 1.85 -3.57 4.19
C GLY A 55 3.34 -3.35 4.41
N LEU A 56 3.79 -2.09 4.52
CA LEU A 56 5.18 -1.77 4.82
C LEU A 56 5.59 -2.31 6.20
N ALA A 57 4.78 -2.10 7.23
CA ALA A 57 5.09 -2.57 8.59
C ALA A 57 5.21 -4.09 8.64
N SER A 58 4.30 -4.82 8.01
CA SER A 58 4.35 -6.27 7.90
C SER A 58 5.59 -6.76 7.15
N ARG A 59 5.97 -6.07 6.06
CA ARG A 59 7.17 -6.38 5.30
C ARG A 59 8.44 -6.17 6.13
N ILE A 60 8.52 -5.05 6.86
CA ILE A 60 9.63 -4.77 7.78
C ILE A 60 9.73 -5.86 8.83
N SER A 61 8.62 -6.25 9.46
CA SER A 61 8.61 -7.32 10.46
C SER A 61 9.07 -8.65 9.85
N ALA A 62 8.57 -9.05 8.70
CA ALA A 62 9.00 -10.28 8.03
C ALA A 62 10.50 -10.28 7.70
N ALA A 63 11.01 -9.17 7.15
CA ALA A 63 12.41 -9.07 6.77
C ALA A 63 13.35 -9.00 7.97
N PHE A 64 13.09 -8.12 8.95
CA PHE A 64 14.04 -7.83 10.02
C PHE A 64 13.89 -8.74 11.24
N SER A 65 12.67 -9.15 11.62
CA SER A 65 12.49 -10.10 12.72
C SER A 65 12.67 -11.55 12.28
N CYS A 66 12.07 -11.94 11.14
CA CYS A 66 12.08 -13.32 10.65
C CYS A 66 13.25 -13.64 9.70
N LYS A 67 13.98 -12.66 9.21
CA LYS A 67 15.00 -12.82 8.16
C LYS A 67 14.44 -13.40 6.86
N ALA A 68 13.14 -13.20 6.62
CA ALA A 68 12.46 -13.66 5.42
C ALA A 68 12.96 -12.94 4.17
N GLN A 69 13.04 -13.66 3.06
CA GLN A 69 13.12 -13.06 1.75
C GLN A 69 11.79 -12.41 1.42
N THR A 70 11.78 -11.15 1.00
CA THR A 70 10.53 -10.43 0.73
C THR A 70 10.45 -9.91 -0.69
N LEU A 71 9.28 -10.07 -1.31
CA LEU A 71 8.90 -9.39 -2.54
C LEU A 71 7.77 -8.40 -2.23
N GLY A 72 7.99 -7.13 -2.48
CA GLY A 72 6.99 -6.08 -2.31
C GLY A 72 6.43 -5.62 -3.65
N VAL A 73 5.11 -5.50 -3.74
CA VAL A 73 4.44 -4.87 -4.89
C VAL A 73 3.83 -3.56 -4.44
N SER A 74 4.06 -2.50 -5.20
CA SER A 74 3.52 -1.18 -4.94
C SER A 74 3.29 -0.41 -6.22
N PHE A 75 2.50 0.66 -6.15
CA PHE A 75 2.25 1.52 -7.30
C PHE A 75 2.54 2.98 -6.92
N GLU A 76 3.82 3.31 -6.94
CA GLU A 76 4.33 4.57 -6.44
C GLU A 76 4.86 5.47 -7.54
N ARG A 77 4.70 6.77 -7.32
CA ARG A 77 5.18 7.79 -8.25
C ARG A 77 6.58 8.26 -7.85
N GLY A 78 7.52 8.09 -8.74
CA GLY A 78 8.88 8.66 -8.61
C GLY A 78 8.92 10.19 -8.63
N PRO A 79 10.07 10.80 -8.34
CA PRO A 79 10.26 12.24 -8.41
C PRO A 79 10.13 12.72 -9.86
N LYS A 80 9.56 13.91 -10.05
CA LYS A 80 9.48 14.58 -11.36
C LYS A 80 9.88 16.04 -11.18
N GLU A 81 10.93 16.49 -11.91
CA GLU A 81 11.42 17.86 -11.87
C GLU A 81 11.56 18.41 -10.44
N GLU A 82 10.76 19.41 -10.09
CA GLU A 82 10.73 20.01 -8.74
C GLU A 82 9.76 19.33 -7.76
N LYS A 83 9.02 18.29 -8.20
CA LYS A 83 8.06 17.60 -7.35
C LYS A 83 8.70 16.37 -6.69
N PRO A 84 8.64 16.29 -5.36
CA PRO A 84 9.13 15.10 -4.67
C PRO A 84 8.31 13.86 -5.06
N ALA A 85 8.90 12.69 -4.90
CA ALA A 85 8.21 11.41 -5.04
C ALA A 85 7.11 11.26 -3.98
N SER A 86 6.28 10.24 -4.13
CA SER A 86 5.35 9.81 -3.09
C SER A 86 6.10 9.30 -1.85
N ALA A 87 5.44 9.32 -0.69
CA ALA A 87 6.03 8.79 0.55
C ALA A 87 6.44 7.32 0.39
N GLY A 88 5.57 6.52 -0.23
CA GLY A 88 5.85 5.10 -0.46
C GLY A 88 7.08 4.86 -1.31
N TYR A 89 7.35 5.67 -2.31
CA TYR A 89 8.58 5.58 -3.09
C TYR A 89 9.83 5.74 -2.23
N TYR A 90 9.85 6.75 -1.34
CA TYR A 90 10.96 6.95 -0.42
C TYR A 90 11.07 5.86 0.64
N ASN A 91 9.94 5.36 1.12
CA ASN A 91 9.92 4.25 2.08
C ASN A 91 10.52 2.97 1.49
N ILE A 92 10.18 2.64 0.23
CA ILE A 92 10.74 1.47 -0.46
C ILE A 92 12.26 1.64 -0.62
N ALA A 93 12.71 2.80 -1.08
CA ALA A 93 14.14 3.07 -1.22
C ALA A 93 14.89 2.95 0.12
N ALA A 94 14.28 3.45 1.21
CA ALA A 94 14.81 3.32 2.56
C ALA A 94 14.86 1.86 3.02
N PHE A 95 13.76 1.12 2.81
CA PHE A 95 13.67 -0.30 3.16
C PHE A 95 14.72 -1.14 2.43
N GLN A 96 14.85 -0.96 1.11
CA GLN A 96 15.86 -1.66 0.30
C GLN A 96 17.29 -1.35 0.75
N LYS A 97 17.56 -0.08 1.09
CA LYS A 97 18.88 0.32 1.61
C LYS A 97 19.17 -0.43 2.91
N LEU A 98 18.28 -0.37 3.88
CA LEU A 98 18.45 -1.04 5.17
C LEU A 98 18.52 -2.56 5.04
N ALA A 99 17.68 -3.16 4.19
CA ALA A 99 17.74 -4.59 3.93
C ALA A 99 19.11 -5.03 3.40
N ARG A 100 19.68 -4.29 2.45
CA ARG A 100 21.04 -4.56 1.95
C ARG A 100 22.11 -4.42 3.03
N GLU A 101 22.01 -3.40 3.88
CA GLU A 101 22.95 -3.18 5.00
C GLU A 101 22.93 -4.34 6.00
N HIS A 102 21.79 -5.02 6.12
CA HIS A 102 21.60 -6.19 6.99
C HIS A 102 21.74 -7.55 6.26
N GLY A 103 22.13 -7.56 4.99
CA GLY A 103 22.30 -8.79 4.20
C GLY A 103 20.97 -9.53 3.92
N LEU A 104 19.84 -8.81 3.92
CA LEU A 104 18.51 -9.36 3.68
C LEU A 104 18.13 -9.29 2.21
N VAL A 105 17.39 -10.28 1.72
CA VAL A 105 16.86 -10.31 0.36
C VAL A 105 15.53 -9.56 0.32
N ALA A 106 15.50 -8.46 -0.44
CA ALA A 106 14.32 -7.60 -0.57
C ALA A 106 14.19 -7.13 -2.03
N GLU A 107 13.23 -7.69 -2.73
CA GLU A 107 12.91 -7.35 -4.11
C GLU A 107 11.63 -6.52 -4.18
N ASP A 108 11.52 -5.67 -5.21
CA ASP A 108 10.37 -4.79 -5.39
C ASP A 108 9.91 -4.75 -6.85
N ILE A 109 8.59 -4.67 -7.02
CA ILE A 109 7.91 -4.40 -8.27
C ILE A 109 7.09 -3.13 -8.09
N ASN A 110 7.28 -2.15 -8.98
CA ASN A 110 6.49 -0.93 -8.99
C ASN A 110 5.51 -0.95 -10.18
N GLY A 111 4.32 -1.47 -9.94
CA GLY A 111 3.29 -1.66 -10.95
C GLY A 111 1.89 -1.78 -10.35
N ASP A 112 0.88 -1.74 -11.21
CA ASP A 112 -0.50 -1.96 -10.80
C ASP A 112 -0.70 -3.45 -10.46
N ALA A 113 -0.87 -3.76 -9.18
CA ALA A 113 -1.05 -5.13 -8.68
C ALA A 113 -2.29 -5.84 -9.26
N PHE A 114 -3.23 -5.11 -9.85
CA PHE A 114 -4.41 -5.68 -10.50
C PHE A 114 -4.15 -6.05 -11.97
N SER A 115 -3.10 -5.51 -12.59
CA SER A 115 -2.77 -5.81 -13.98
C SER A 115 -2.14 -7.20 -14.15
N ASP A 116 -2.35 -7.80 -15.31
CA ASP A 116 -1.78 -9.12 -15.61
C ASP A 116 -0.26 -9.04 -15.83
N GLU A 117 0.24 -7.90 -16.33
CA GLU A 117 1.66 -7.66 -16.46
C GLU A 117 2.36 -7.73 -15.10
N CYS A 118 1.83 -7.03 -14.10
CA CYS A 118 2.39 -7.04 -12.74
C CYS A 118 2.30 -8.44 -12.10
N LYS A 119 1.17 -9.14 -12.27
CA LYS A 119 1.02 -10.53 -11.79
C LYS A 119 2.05 -11.47 -12.40
N ASN A 120 2.28 -11.38 -13.72
CA ASN A 120 3.27 -12.18 -14.40
C ASN A 120 4.70 -11.85 -13.91
N GLU A 121 5.03 -10.58 -13.70
CA GLU A 121 6.31 -10.18 -13.13
C GLU A 121 6.51 -10.74 -11.72
N VAL A 122 5.47 -10.74 -10.88
CA VAL A 122 5.50 -11.38 -9.54
C VAL A 122 5.81 -12.88 -9.66
N ILE A 123 5.18 -13.58 -10.59
CA ILE A 123 5.40 -15.01 -10.80
C ILE A 123 6.86 -15.28 -11.24
N GLU A 124 7.39 -14.49 -12.16
CA GLU A 124 8.77 -14.66 -12.61
C GLU A 124 9.79 -14.32 -11.50
N LYS A 125 9.54 -13.27 -10.72
CA LYS A 125 10.36 -12.96 -9.55
C LYS A 125 10.29 -14.05 -8.48
N ALA A 126 9.12 -14.62 -8.23
CA ALA A 126 8.95 -15.74 -7.30
C ALA A 126 9.84 -16.93 -7.71
N LYS A 127 9.85 -17.31 -9.00
CA LYS A 127 10.72 -18.37 -9.53
C LYS A 127 12.19 -18.07 -9.28
N GLN A 128 12.64 -16.82 -9.53
CA GLN A 128 14.03 -16.38 -9.29
C GLN A 128 14.41 -16.42 -7.80
N MET A 129 13.45 -16.17 -6.91
CA MET A 129 13.64 -16.20 -5.45
C MET A 129 13.55 -17.62 -4.85
N GLY A 130 13.39 -18.65 -5.66
CA GLY A 130 13.36 -20.05 -5.23
C GLY A 130 11.97 -20.66 -5.12
N GLY A 131 10.96 -20.08 -5.76
CA GLY A 131 9.62 -20.66 -5.94
C GLY A 131 8.53 -20.04 -5.07
N GLU A 132 7.74 -20.87 -4.40
CA GLU A 132 6.51 -20.46 -3.71
C GLU A 132 6.75 -19.56 -2.49
N PHE A 133 5.82 -18.65 -2.24
CA PHE A 133 5.73 -17.89 -0.99
C PHE A 133 4.98 -18.69 0.06
N ASP A 134 5.50 -18.71 1.27
CA ASP A 134 4.85 -19.33 2.42
C ASP A 134 3.93 -18.36 3.19
N LEU A 135 4.02 -17.06 2.87
CA LEU A 135 3.09 -16.05 3.36
C LEU A 135 2.81 -15.01 2.27
N VAL A 136 1.52 -14.74 2.03
CA VAL A 136 1.06 -13.64 1.18
C VAL A 136 0.27 -12.65 2.02
N ILE A 137 0.68 -11.38 1.98
CA ILE A 137 0.02 -10.29 2.67
C ILE A 137 -0.64 -9.39 1.63
N TYR A 138 -1.97 -9.30 1.68
CA TYR A 138 -2.75 -8.41 0.83
C TYR A 138 -3.15 -7.17 1.60
N SER A 139 -2.49 -6.05 1.32
CA SER A 139 -2.69 -4.76 1.98
C SER A 139 -2.91 -3.65 0.95
N LEU A 140 -3.84 -3.90 0.03
CA LEU A 140 -4.21 -2.93 -0.99
C LEU A 140 -5.47 -2.19 -0.59
N ALA A 141 -5.46 -0.87 -0.78
CA ALA A 141 -6.63 -0.01 -0.68
C ALA A 141 -6.61 0.95 -1.87
N SER A 142 -7.48 0.73 -2.82
CA SER A 142 -7.61 1.60 -3.98
C SER A 142 -9.06 2.02 -4.17
N PRO A 143 -9.35 3.32 -4.40
CA PRO A 143 -10.70 3.77 -4.70
C PRO A 143 -11.14 3.42 -6.13
N ARG A 144 -10.25 2.83 -6.91
CA ARG A 144 -10.51 2.42 -8.30
C ARG A 144 -9.62 1.24 -8.68
N ARG A 145 -10.16 0.38 -9.55
CA ARG A 145 -9.44 -0.74 -10.17
C ARG A 145 -9.85 -0.84 -11.62
N THR A 146 -8.88 -1.04 -12.51
CA THR A 146 -9.17 -1.44 -13.88
C THR A 146 -9.10 -2.97 -13.95
N ASP A 147 -10.20 -3.59 -14.38
CA ASP A 147 -10.27 -5.04 -14.56
C ASP A 147 -9.55 -5.43 -15.86
N PRO A 148 -8.54 -6.30 -15.82
CA PRO A 148 -7.81 -6.69 -17.02
C PRO A 148 -8.65 -7.54 -18.00
N THR A 149 -9.76 -8.13 -17.54
CA THR A 149 -10.62 -8.98 -18.37
C THR A 149 -11.51 -8.20 -19.33
N ASP A 150 -12.01 -7.03 -18.89
CA ASP A 150 -12.92 -6.20 -19.68
C ASP A 150 -12.38 -4.80 -19.96
N GLY A 151 -11.25 -4.42 -19.33
CA GLY A 151 -10.63 -3.09 -19.44
C GLY A 151 -11.43 -1.98 -18.76
N GLN A 152 -12.52 -2.32 -18.05
CA GLN A 152 -13.38 -1.34 -17.39
C GLN A 152 -12.77 -0.91 -16.05
N THR A 153 -12.89 0.40 -15.73
CA THR A 153 -12.46 0.93 -14.44
C THR A 153 -13.63 1.03 -13.48
N TYR A 154 -13.63 0.21 -12.46
CA TYR A 154 -14.58 0.23 -11.36
C TYR A 154 -14.13 1.20 -10.27
N ARG A 155 -15.10 1.88 -9.63
CA ARG A 155 -14.84 2.86 -8.57
C ARG A 155 -15.68 2.54 -7.35
N ALA A 156 -15.03 2.54 -6.18
CA ALA A 156 -15.75 2.46 -4.91
C ALA A 156 -16.45 3.78 -4.60
N CYS A 157 -17.59 3.68 -3.97
CA CYS A 157 -18.28 4.82 -3.37
C CYS A 157 -18.42 4.63 -1.85
N LEU A 158 -18.36 5.74 -1.12
CA LEU A 158 -18.67 5.80 0.31
C LEU A 158 -20.01 6.55 0.46
N LYS A 159 -21.11 5.82 0.25
CA LYS A 159 -22.46 6.34 0.35
C LYS A 159 -23.31 5.42 1.22
N PRO A 160 -24.32 5.95 1.91
CA PRO A 160 -25.26 5.12 2.66
C PRO A 160 -26.07 4.23 1.72
N VAL A 161 -26.58 3.12 2.22
CA VAL A 161 -27.50 2.23 1.49
C VAL A 161 -28.93 2.50 1.95
N GLY A 162 -29.81 2.71 0.99
CA GLY A 162 -31.27 2.77 1.23
C GLY A 162 -31.82 4.10 1.75
N MET A 163 -31.01 4.96 2.41
CA MET A 163 -31.50 6.23 2.96
C MET A 163 -30.48 7.37 2.78
N ILE A 164 -30.99 8.61 2.85
CA ILE A 164 -30.16 9.81 2.79
C ILE A 164 -29.43 9.98 4.14
N TYR A 165 -28.11 10.16 4.09
CA TYR A 165 -27.33 10.56 5.25
C TYR A 165 -27.24 12.09 5.34
N LYS A 166 -27.59 12.64 6.50
CA LYS A 166 -27.45 14.08 6.81
C LYS A 166 -26.71 14.24 8.12
N ASN A 167 -25.67 15.06 8.10
CA ASN A 167 -24.91 15.37 9.30
C ASN A 167 -24.13 16.68 9.14
N LYS A 168 -23.45 17.09 10.19
CA LYS A 168 -22.54 18.23 10.17
C LYS A 168 -21.11 17.75 9.93
N THR A 169 -20.34 18.52 9.17
CA THR A 169 -18.91 18.31 8.95
C THR A 169 -18.13 19.60 9.21
N LEU A 170 -16.89 19.47 9.65
CA LEU A 170 -15.99 20.60 9.83
C LEU A 170 -15.13 20.78 8.57
N ASP A 171 -15.26 21.95 7.93
CA ASP A 171 -14.31 22.39 6.90
C ASP A 171 -13.07 22.96 7.63
N THR A 172 -12.00 22.19 7.67
CA THR A 172 -10.78 22.57 8.39
C THR A 172 -10.03 23.73 7.74
N ASP A 173 -10.18 23.92 6.42
CA ASP A 173 -9.51 25.01 5.69
C ASP A 173 -10.20 26.34 5.96
N ARG A 174 -11.55 26.35 6.02
CA ARG A 174 -12.36 27.52 6.30
C ARG A 174 -12.72 27.69 7.77
N LYS A 175 -12.46 26.67 8.59
CA LYS A 175 -12.82 26.61 10.03
C LYS A 175 -14.33 26.81 10.27
N GLU A 176 -15.15 26.27 9.38
CA GLU A 176 -16.60 26.40 9.40
C GLU A 176 -17.27 25.03 9.53
N VAL A 177 -18.37 24.98 10.29
CA VAL A 177 -19.24 23.81 10.33
C VAL A 177 -20.25 23.92 9.19
N LYS A 178 -20.31 22.89 8.35
CA LYS A 178 -21.24 22.79 7.22
C LYS A 178 -22.16 21.61 7.37
N GLU A 179 -23.36 21.70 6.83
CA GLU A 179 -24.21 20.53 6.66
C GLU A 179 -23.78 19.75 5.42
N VAL A 180 -23.72 18.46 5.57
CA VAL A 180 -23.46 17.51 4.48
C VAL A 180 -24.70 16.62 4.30
N THR A 181 -25.13 16.50 3.06
CA THR A 181 -26.18 15.56 2.66
C THR A 181 -25.59 14.61 1.62
N ILE A 182 -25.64 13.31 1.89
CA ILE A 182 -25.16 12.26 0.99
C ILE A 182 -26.36 11.40 0.60
N ASN A 183 -26.64 11.38 -0.70
CA ASN A 183 -27.67 10.51 -1.24
C ASN A 183 -27.27 9.04 -1.14
N PRO A 184 -28.22 8.10 -1.06
CA PRO A 184 -27.91 6.68 -1.05
C PRO A 184 -27.17 6.26 -2.31
N ALA A 185 -26.35 5.21 -2.18
CA ALA A 185 -25.70 4.57 -3.31
C ALA A 185 -26.75 3.99 -4.28
N THR A 186 -26.49 4.10 -5.57
CA THR A 186 -27.26 3.39 -6.59
C THR A 186 -26.84 1.91 -6.63
N GLU A 187 -27.68 1.06 -7.22
CA GLU A 187 -27.34 -0.37 -7.41
C GLU A 187 -26.06 -0.55 -8.23
N GLU A 188 -25.84 0.30 -9.24
CA GLU A 188 -24.61 0.32 -10.03
C GLU A 188 -23.39 0.67 -9.19
N GLU A 189 -23.46 1.70 -8.34
CA GLU A 189 -22.39 2.09 -7.43
C GLU A 189 -22.07 1.00 -6.40
N ILE A 190 -23.09 0.29 -5.90
CA ILE A 190 -22.90 -0.86 -5.01
C ILE A 190 -22.21 -2.00 -5.76
N SER A 191 -22.68 -2.34 -6.95
CA SER A 191 -22.07 -3.36 -7.80
C SER A 191 -20.61 -3.06 -8.11
N HIS A 192 -20.30 -1.82 -8.53
CA HIS A 192 -18.91 -1.39 -8.79
C HIS A 192 -18.03 -1.47 -7.55
N THR A 193 -18.57 -1.12 -6.38
CA THR A 193 -17.83 -1.24 -5.11
C THR A 193 -17.54 -2.69 -4.77
N CYS A 194 -18.52 -3.59 -4.96
CA CYS A 194 -18.32 -5.03 -4.77
C CYS A 194 -17.25 -5.58 -5.72
N LEU A 195 -17.30 -5.28 -7.01
CA LEU A 195 -16.32 -5.72 -8.01
C LEU A 195 -14.91 -5.20 -7.73
N LEU A 196 -14.80 -4.01 -7.14
CA LEU A 196 -13.50 -3.46 -6.74
C LEU A 196 -12.86 -4.24 -5.58
N TYR A 197 -13.65 -4.59 -4.56
CA TYR A 197 -13.17 -5.20 -3.32
C TYR A 197 -13.18 -6.74 -3.33
N THR A 198 -13.97 -7.35 -4.20
CA THR A 198 -13.96 -8.80 -4.39
C THR A 198 -12.93 -9.17 -5.46
N SER A 199 -11.75 -9.59 -5.05
CA SER A 199 -10.93 -10.42 -5.94
C SER A 199 -11.62 -11.78 -6.04
N PRO A 200 -11.72 -12.38 -7.25
CA PRO A 200 -12.20 -13.76 -7.37
C PRO A 200 -11.37 -14.63 -6.41
N SER A 201 -12.07 -15.24 -5.47
CA SER A 201 -11.46 -16.21 -4.58
C SER A 201 -11.15 -17.47 -5.39
N PRO A 202 -10.02 -18.15 -5.17
CA PRO A 202 -9.78 -19.45 -5.80
C PRO A 202 -10.83 -20.53 -5.45
N ARG A 203 -11.83 -20.17 -4.64
CA ARG A 203 -12.91 -21.05 -4.19
C ARG A 203 -14.27 -20.77 -4.86
N ASP A 204 -14.36 -19.74 -5.72
CA ASP A 204 -15.59 -19.38 -6.44
C ASP A 204 -15.60 -19.97 -7.85
#